data_b90d9271cdda80ce4355c4c4bfcc6ffc
#
_entry.id   b90d9271cdda80ce4355c4c4bfcc6ffc
#
_cell.length_a   1.000
_cell.length_b   1.000
_cell.length_c   1.000
_cell.angle_alpha   90.00
_cell.angle_beta   90.00
_cell.angle_gamma   90.00
#
_symmetry.space_group_name_H-M   'P 1'
#
loop_
_entity.id
_entity.type
_entity.pdbx_description
1 polymer ?
#
loop_
_entity_poly.entity_id
_entity_poly.type
_entity_poly.pdbx_seq_one_letter_code
_entity_poly.pdbx_strand_id
1 'polypeptide(L)'
;MKQSQLFTHTLKELPKDEASYNAQALLRAGFIDKVAAGVYSFLPLGWRVMEKIRQIIKEEMLSVNGQEISMPAFAPKENWQKTGRWESLDILFKIAASDKKEYALNPTHEEVVTPLAGKFINSYRELPFAVFQIQTKFRNEKRAKAGLLRGREFAMKDLYKFGVFLQKNSFWNA
;
A
#
# COMPACT_ATOMS: atom_id res chain seq x y z
N MET A 1 11.29 -9.86 25.58
CA MET A 1 12.57 -9.27 25.11
C MET A 1 12.90 -8.11 26.03
N LYS A 2 14.13 -8.04 26.54
CA LYS A 2 14.59 -6.93 27.40
C LYS A 2 14.91 -5.71 26.54
N GLN A 3 14.66 -4.50 27.04
CA GLN A 3 14.96 -3.25 26.33
C GLN A 3 16.44 -3.13 25.93
N SER A 4 17.34 -3.61 26.78
CA SER A 4 18.77 -3.64 26.51
C SER A 4 19.21 -4.57 25.36
N GLN A 5 18.30 -5.38 24.83
CA GLN A 5 18.53 -6.33 23.73
C GLN A 5 17.82 -5.90 22.44
N LEU A 6 17.17 -4.74 22.42
CA LEU A 6 16.53 -4.23 21.22
C LEU A 6 17.56 -3.78 20.19
N PHE A 7 17.32 -4.14 18.93
CA PHE A 7 18.10 -3.66 17.79
C PHE A 7 17.66 -2.21 17.47
N THR A 8 17.94 -1.29 18.38
CA THR A 8 17.65 0.15 18.20
C THR A 8 18.27 0.96 19.33
N HIS A 9 18.54 2.23 19.06
CA HIS A 9 18.95 3.22 20.03
C HIS A 9 18.14 4.50 19.84
N THR A 10 17.88 5.21 20.93
CA THR A 10 17.28 6.54 20.88
C THR A 10 18.34 7.59 20.56
N LEU A 11 17.96 8.62 19.81
CA LEU A 11 18.82 9.75 19.50
C LEU A 11 18.65 10.87 20.55
N LYS A 12 19.72 11.55 20.90
CA LYS A 12 19.68 12.72 21.83
C LYS A 12 18.99 13.90 21.13
N GLU A 13 19.32 14.14 19.86
CA GLU A 13 18.84 15.26 19.07
C GLU A 13 17.85 14.80 18.00
N LEU A 14 17.03 15.74 17.53
CA LEU A 14 16.16 15.51 16.36
C LEU A 14 17.00 15.52 15.07
N PRO A 15 16.71 14.62 14.11
CA PRO A 15 17.38 14.63 12.82
C PRO A 15 17.11 15.95 12.07
N LYS A 16 18.17 16.64 11.67
CA LYS A 16 18.08 17.94 10.98
C LYS A 16 17.61 17.85 9.53
N ASP A 17 17.79 16.68 8.92
CA ASP A 17 17.43 16.39 7.52
C ASP A 17 15.98 15.95 7.33
N GLU A 18 15.19 15.91 8.42
CA GLU A 18 13.78 15.55 8.41
C GLU A 18 12.92 16.75 8.85
N ALA A 19 12.04 17.19 7.95
CA ALA A 19 11.18 18.35 8.23
C ALA A 19 9.87 17.99 8.95
N SER A 20 9.46 16.73 8.90
CA SER A 20 8.19 16.29 9.47
C SER A 20 8.36 15.91 10.94
N TYR A 21 7.59 16.56 11.82
CA TYR A 21 7.63 16.28 13.26
C TYR A 21 7.33 14.82 13.60
N ASN A 22 6.37 14.18 12.91
CA ASN A 22 6.07 12.77 13.17
C ASN A 22 7.27 11.86 12.89
N ALA A 23 7.95 12.07 11.75
CA ALA A 23 9.14 11.29 11.42
C ALA A 23 10.31 11.61 12.36
N GLN A 24 10.53 12.89 12.70
CA GLN A 24 11.55 13.28 13.67
C GLN A 24 11.37 12.59 15.02
N ALA A 25 10.13 12.58 15.54
CA ALA A 25 9.83 11.95 16.82
C ALA A 25 10.06 10.44 16.79
N LEU A 26 9.62 9.75 15.71
CA LEU A 26 9.78 8.31 15.55
C LEU A 26 11.23 7.90 15.29
N LEU A 27 12.00 8.68 14.53
CA LEU A 27 13.44 8.50 14.35
C LEU A 27 14.18 8.65 15.68
N ARG A 28 13.91 9.74 16.40
CA ARG A 28 14.51 9.98 17.71
C ARG A 28 14.23 8.86 18.71
N ALA A 29 13.00 8.32 18.69
CA ALA A 29 12.58 7.25 19.59
C ALA A 29 13.07 5.86 19.15
N GLY A 30 13.73 5.72 17.99
CA GLY A 30 14.20 4.44 17.45
C GLY A 30 13.08 3.51 17.02
N PHE A 31 11.97 4.05 16.53
CA PHE A 31 10.85 3.29 15.95
C PHE A 31 11.04 3.05 14.46
N ILE A 32 11.67 3.99 13.79
CA ILE A 32 11.95 3.92 12.35
C ILE A 32 13.40 4.36 12.07
N ASP A 33 13.87 4.02 10.88
CA ASP A 33 15.08 4.57 10.28
C ASP A 33 14.79 5.07 8.87
N LYS A 34 15.42 6.17 8.45
CA LYS A 34 15.20 6.81 7.15
C LYS A 34 16.23 6.31 6.14
N VAL A 35 15.76 5.55 5.17
CA VAL A 35 16.58 5.08 4.04
C VAL A 35 16.71 6.17 2.97
N ALA A 36 15.58 6.81 2.64
CA ALA A 36 15.50 7.91 1.67
C ALA A 36 14.26 8.77 1.96
N ALA A 37 14.09 9.86 1.24
CA ALA A 37 12.90 10.70 1.36
C ALA A 37 11.62 9.91 1.05
N GLY A 38 10.76 9.69 2.05
CA GLY A 38 9.53 8.91 1.94
C GLY A 38 9.72 7.40 1.92
N VAL A 39 10.91 6.90 2.31
CA VAL A 39 11.22 5.48 2.44
C VAL A 39 11.84 5.24 3.81
N TYR A 40 11.19 4.42 4.63
CA TYR A 40 11.56 4.19 6.02
C TYR A 40 11.60 2.71 6.36
N SER A 41 12.61 2.30 7.11
CA SER A 41 12.65 1.00 7.78
C SER A 41 11.91 1.09 9.11
N PHE A 42 11.06 0.11 9.42
CA PHE A 42 10.44 -0.02 10.73
C PHE A 42 11.34 -0.86 11.64
N LEU A 43 11.84 -0.25 12.71
CA LEU A 43 12.64 -0.91 13.73
C LEU A 43 11.73 -1.73 14.68
N PRO A 44 12.27 -2.58 15.56
CA PRO A 44 11.46 -3.55 16.32
C PRO A 44 10.23 -2.98 17.04
N LEU A 45 10.35 -1.79 17.65
CA LEU A 45 9.21 -1.15 18.33
C LEU A 45 8.20 -0.59 17.33
N GLY A 46 8.67 0.05 16.27
CA GLY A 46 7.83 0.56 15.18
C GLY A 46 7.08 -0.57 14.48
N TRP A 47 7.76 -1.67 14.20
CA TRP A 47 7.15 -2.84 13.57
C TRP A 47 6.06 -3.46 14.45
N ARG A 48 6.26 -3.56 15.76
CA ARG A 48 5.22 -4.03 16.69
C ARG A 48 3.96 -3.17 16.67
N VAL A 49 4.12 -1.85 16.56
CA VAL A 49 2.98 -0.93 16.43
C VAL A 49 2.26 -1.17 15.11
N MET A 50 3.02 -1.28 14.01
CA MET A 50 2.45 -1.59 12.68
C MET A 50 1.68 -2.90 12.68
N GLU A 51 2.22 -3.97 13.26
CA GLU A 51 1.54 -5.28 13.32
C GLU A 51 0.25 -5.22 14.15
N LYS A 52 0.21 -4.47 15.26
CA LYS A 52 -1.03 -4.26 16.02
C LYS A 52 -2.09 -3.52 15.19
N ILE A 53 -1.70 -2.47 14.48
CA ILE A 53 -2.61 -1.73 13.59
C ILE A 53 -3.11 -2.64 12.46
N ARG A 54 -2.21 -3.42 11.83
CA ARG A 54 -2.56 -4.38 10.79
C ARG A 54 -3.56 -5.42 11.28
N GLN A 55 -3.38 -5.92 12.49
CA GLN A 55 -4.27 -6.92 13.08
C GLN A 55 -5.68 -6.37 13.31
N ILE A 56 -5.81 -5.17 13.87
CA ILE A 56 -7.11 -4.49 14.05
C ILE A 56 -7.81 -4.30 12.69
N ILE A 57 -7.08 -3.80 11.68
CA ILE A 57 -7.64 -3.60 10.35
C ILE A 57 -8.05 -4.93 9.71
N LYS A 58 -7.25 -5.99 9.89
CA LYS A 58 -7.55 -7.32 9.37
C LYS A 58 -8.83 -7.89 9.97
N GLU A 59 -9.00 -7.77 11.29
CA GLU A 59 -10.21 -8.22 11.99
C GLU A 59 -11.46 -7.51 11.45
N GLU A 60 -11.39 -6.19 11.24
CA GLU A 60 -12.47 -5.42 10.64
C GLU A 60 -12.78 -5.85 9.19
N MET A 61 -11.76 -6.15 8.38
CA MET A 61 -11.98 -6.64 7.01
C MET A 61 -12.62 -8.02 6.97
N LEU A 62 -12.25 -8.91 7.89
CA LEU A 62 -12.86 -10.23 8.03
C LEU A 62 -14.31 -10.12 8.51
N SER A 63 -14.62 -9.18 9.42
CA SER A 63 -15.98 -8.98 9.95
C SER A 63 -17.00 -8.58 8.87
N VAL A 64 -16.55 -7.94 7.79
CA VAL A 64 -17.38 -7.60 6.62
C VAL A 64 -17.32 -8.65 5.50
N ASN A 65 -16.92 -9.88 5.83
CA ASN A 65 -16.78 -11.02 4.90
C ASN A 65 -15.75 -10.77 3.77
N GLY A 66 -14.73 -9.95 4.01
CA GLY A 66 -13.59 -9.82 3.12
C GLY A 66 -12.69 -11.05 3.19
N GLN A 67 -12.22 -11.53 2.05
CA GLN A 67 -11.25 -12.61 1.96
C GLN A 67 -9.85 -12.03 1.73
N GLU A 68 -8.89 -12.39 2.59
CA GLU A 68 -7.52 -11.89 2.45
C GLU A 68 -6.81 -12.55 1.28
N ILE A 69 -6.20 -11.74 0.42
CA ILE A 69 -5.34 -12.17 -0.68
C ILE A 69 -4.00 -11.44 -0.64
N SER A 70 -3.00 -12.02 -1.29
CA SER A 70 -1.72 -11.36 -1.54
C SER A 70 -1.48 -11.27 -3.04
N MET A 71 -1.16 -10.08 -3.53
CA MET A 71 -0.94 -9.80 -4.94
C MET A 71 0.50 -9.33 -5.19
N PRO A 72 1.02 -9.45 -6.44
CA PRO A 72 2.37 -9.01 -6.77
C PRO A 72 2.62 -7.54 -6.48
N ALA A 73 3.86 -7.19 -6.11
CA ALA A 73 4.27 -5.80 -5.88
C ALA A 73 4.33 -4.97 -7.18
N PHE A 74 4.43 -5.61 -8.34
CA PHE A 74 4.48 -4.96 -9.65
C PHE A 74 3.58 -5.67 -10.66
N ALA A 75 3.19 -4.94 -11.69
CA ALA A 75 2.37 -5.44 -12.78
C ALA A 75 2.98 -5.07 -14.15
N PRO A 76 2.78 -5.88 -15.19
CA PRO A 76 3.27 -5.61 -16.53
C PRO A 76 2.58 -4.38 -17.13
N LYS A 77 3.29 -3.70 -18.03
CA LYS A 77 2.84 -2.48 -18.73
C LYS A 77 1.47 -2.64 -19.38
N GLU A 78 1.20 -3.81 -19.94
CA GLU A 78 -0.04 -4.11 -20.65
C GLU A 78 -1.28 -3.97 -19.76
N ASN A 79 -1.16 -4.29 -18.46
CA ASN A 79 -2.27 -4.11 -17.52
C ASN A 79 -2.61 -2.63 -17.35
N TRP A 80 -1.60 -1.78 -17.25
CA TRP A 80 -1.73 -0.33 -17.11
C TRP A 80 -2.20 0.34 -18.40
N GLN A 81 -1.79 -0.18 -19.56
CA GLN A 81 -2.24 0.31 -20.86
C GLN A 81 -3.74 0.07 -21.10
N LYS A 82 -4.28 -1.07 -20.65
CA LYS A 82 -5.71 -1.39 -20.75
C LYS A 82 -6.61 -0.34 -20.07
N THR A 83 -6.11 0.29 -19.02
CA THR A 83 -6.83 1.34 -18.29
C THR A 83 -6.42 2.76 -18.72
N GLY A 84 -5.46 2.89 -19.65
CA GLY A 84 -4.87 4.17 -20.05
C GLY A 84 -3.97 4.80 -18.99
N ARG A 85 -3.74 4.13 -17.87
CA ARG A 85 -3.03 4.69 -16.70
C ARG A 85 -1.50 4.64 -16.84
N TRP A 86 -0.97 3.89 -17.80
CA TRP A 86 0.47 3.88 -18.04
C TRP A 86 1.03 5.27 -18.39
N GLU A 87 0.30 6.06 -19.19
CA GLU A 87 0.72 7.40 -19.57
C GLU A 87 0.13 8.49 -18.65
N SER A 88 -1.09 8.31 -18.17
CA SER A 88 -1.78 9.35 -17.41
C SER A 88 -1.44 9.40 -15.93
N LEU A 89 -0.89 8.30 -15.35
CA LEU A 89 -0.58 8.23 -13.92
C LEU A 89 0.90 8.54 -13.66
N ASP A 90 1.22 9.78 -13.30
CA ASP A 90 2.59 10.29 -13.12
C ASP A 90 3.32 9.77 -11.86
N ILE A 91 2.61 9.08 -10.97
CA ILE A 91 3.17 8.49 -9.75
C ILE A 91 3.68 7.04 -9.94
N LEU A 92 3.66 6.50 -11.16
CA LEU A 92 4.19 5.16 -11.42
C LEU A 92 5.71 5.12 -11.32
N PHE A 93 6.24 4.15 -10.56
CA PHE A 93 7.63 3.72 -10.72
C PHE A 93 7.69 2.73 -11.88
N LYS A 94 8.07 3.19 -13.06
CA LYS A 94 8.25 2.36 -14.25
C LYS A 94 9.61 1.66 -14.19
N ILE A 95 9.65 0.37 -14.50
CA ILE A 95 10.83 -0.49 -14.40
C ILE A 95 11.03 -1.19 -15.73
N ALA A 96 12.24 -1.13 -16.27
CA ALA A 96 12.67 -1.97 -17.39
C ALA A 96 13.33 -3.25 -16.84
N ALA A 97 12.84 -4.40 -17.24
CA ALA A 97 13.43 -5.68 -16.87
C ALA A 97 14.51 -6.12 -17.89
N SER A 98 15.34 -7.10 -17.50
CA SER A 98 16.41 -7.64 -18.32
C SER A 98 15.95 -8.28 -19.64
N ASP A 99 14.69 -8.76 -19.66
CA ASP A 99 14.00 -9.30 -20.84
C ASP A 99 13.41 -8.24 -21.78
N LYS A 100 13.73 -6.97 -21.56
CA LYS A 100 13.23 -5.78 -22.26
C LYS A 100 11.74 -5.50 -22.07
N LYS A 101 11.06 -6.22 -21.18
CA LYS A 101 9.69 -5.91 -20.79
C LYS A 101 9.65 -4.77 -19.79
N GLU A 102 8.56 -4.04 -19.83
CA GLU A 102 8.32 -2.93 -18.90
C GLU A 102 7.26 -3.30 -17.87
N TYR A 103 7.50 -2.87 -16.66
CA TYR A 103 6.62 -3.09 -15.50
C TYR A 103 6.45 -1.77 -14.73
N ALA A 104 5.48 -1.73 -13.85
CA ALA A 104 5.42 -0.67 -12.83
C ALA A 104 5.20 -1.27 -11.45
N LEU A 105 5.84 -0.68 -10.43
CA LEU A 105 5.48 -0.94 -9.03
C LEU A 105 4.06 -0.43 -8.77
N ASN A 106 3.26 -1.23 -8.09
CA ASN A 106 1.83 -0.98 -7.92
C ASN A 106 1.56 0.12 -6.88
N PRO A 107 1.09 1.32 -7.27
CA PRO A 107 0.56 2.34 -6.35
C PRO A 107 -0.84 1.99 -5.84
N THR A 108 -1.52 1.08 -6.52
CA THR A 108 -2.83 0.48 -6.26
C THR A 108 -2.92 -0.84 -7.05
N HIS A 109 -3.94 -1.68 -6.86
CA HIS A 109 -3.96 -3.02 -7.47
C HIS A 109 -5.20 -3.30 -8.33
N GLU A 110 -5.94 -2.30 -8.77
CA GLU A 110 -7.09 -2.49 -9.67
C GLU A 110 -6.68 -3.22 -10.96
N GLU A 111 -5.52 -2.88 -11.51
CA GLU A 111 -4.95 -3.49 -12.71
C GLU A 111 -4.53 -4.95 -12.52
N VAL A 112 -4.51 -5.43 -11.29
CA VAL A 112 -4.19 -6.83 -10.94
C VAL A 112 -5.46 -7.56 -10.50
N VAL A 113 -6.22 -6.99 -9.56
CA VAL A 113 -7.39 -7.65 -8.96
C VAL A 113 -8.54 -7.81 -9.94
N THR A 114 -8.75 -6.84 -10.85
CA THR A 114 -9.86 -6.92 -11.81
C THR A 114 -9.67 -8.06 -12.81
N PRO A 115 -8.52 -8.23 -13.47
CA PRO A 115 -8.27 -9.42 -14.30
C PRO A 115 -8.29 -10.72 -13.50
N LEU A 116 -7.83 -10.70 -12.25
CA LEU A 116 -7.87 -11.87 -11.36
C LEU A 116 -9.32 -12.29 -11.09
N ALA A 117 -10.18 -11.34 -10.71
CA ALA A 117 -11.61 -11.59 -10.50
C ALA A 117 -12.27 -12.17 -11.75
N GLY A 118 -11.99 -11.62 -12.94
CA GLY A 118 -12.53 -12.11 -14.21
C GLY A 118 -12.10 -13.53 -14.59
N LYS A 119 -11.04 -14.08 -13.98
CA LYS A 119 -10.64 -15.48 -14.18
C LYS A 119 -11.42 -16.47 -13.31
N PHE A 120 -11.85 -16.04 -12.13
CA PHE A 120 -12.42 -16.94 -11.13
C PHE A 120 -13.93 -16.79 -10.97
N ILE A 121 -14.52 -15.67 -11.42
CA ILE A 121 -15.97 -15.46 -11.38
C ILE A 121 -16.56 -15.82 -12.72
N ASN A 122 -17.30 -16.91 -12.74
CA ASN A 122 -17.92 -17.43 -13.95
C ASN A 122 -19.43 -17.18 -14.02
N SER A 123 -20.04 -16.75 -12.90
CA SER A 123 -21.48 -16.54 -12.81
C SER A 123 -21.81 -15.36 -11.89
N TYR A 124 -22.88 -14.61 -12.23
CA TYR A 124 -23.44 -13.58 -11.37
C TYR A 124 -23.91 -14.12 -10.00
N ARG A 125 -24.15 -15.44 -9.90
CA ARG A 125 -24.54 -16.10 -8.64
C ARG A 125 -23.39 -16.15 -7.62
N GLU A 126 -22.15 -15.97 -8.05
CA GLU A 126 -20.97 -15.89 -7.18
C GLU A 126 -20.77 -14.48 -6.60
N LEU A 127 -21.62 -13.53 -6.99
CA LEU A 127 -21.64 -12.16 -6.51
C LEU A 127 -22.71 -11.96 -5.43
N PRO A 128 -22.51 -11.07 -4.44
CA PRO A 128 -21.32 -10.25 -4.26
C PRO A 128 -20.19 -11.00 -3.53
N PHE A 129 -18.94 -10.64 -3.82
CA PHE A 129 -17.81 -11.07 -3.02
C PHE A 129 -16.86 -9.90 -2.75
N ALA A 130 -16.03 -10.03 -1.72
CA ALA A 130 -15.03 -9.05 -1.37
C ALA A 130 -13.69 -9.71 -1.09
N VAL A 131 -12.62 -9.12 -1.62
CA VAL A 131 -11.24 -9.49 -1.30
C VAL A 131 -10.49 -8.29 -0.77
N PHE A 132 -9.56 -8.50 0.16
CA PHE A 132 -8.74 -7.42 0.68
C PHE A 132 -7.27 -7.83 0.76
N GLN A 133 -6.42 -6.83 0.82
CA GLN A 133 -4.99 -6.99 1.08
C GLN A 133 -4.50 -5.91 2.02
N ILE A 134 -3.42 -6.21 2.74
CA ILE A 134 -2.64 -5.23 3.49
C ILE A 134 -1.21 -5.37 3.01
N GLN A 135 -0.83 -4.59 2.00
CA GLN A 135 0.44 -4.74 1.31
C GLN A 135 1.14 -3.40 1.08
N THR A 136 2.43 -3.47 0.82
CA THR A 136 3.24 -2.32 0.41
C THR A 136 2.81 -1.79 -0.94
N LYS A 137 2.69 -0.47 -1.03
CA LYS A 137 2.44 0.31 -2.23
C LYS A 137 3.62 1.22 -2.51
N PHE A 138 3.74 1.60 -3.77
CA PHE A 138 4.84 2.42 -4.27
C PHE A 138 4.29 3.59 -5.07
N ARG A 139 4.66 4.81 -4.68
CA ARG A 139 4.25 6.03 -5.38
C ARG A 139 5.45 6.93 -5.61
N ASN A 140 5.77 7.21 -6.87
CA ASN A 140 6.85 8.12 -7.25
C ASN A 140 6.47 9.58 -6.93
N GLU A 141 6.30 9.87 -5.64
CA GLU A 141 5.96 11.20 -5.16
C GLU A 141 7.09 12.18 -5.44
N LYS A 142 6.79 13.23 -6.22
CA LYS A 142 7.77 14.31 -6.53
C LYS A 142 8.30 14.98 -5.27
N ARG A 143 7.45 15.08 -4.24
CA ARG A 143 7.80 15.64 -2.94
C ARG A 143 7.21 14.76 -1.83
N ALA A 144 8.00 13.82 -1.34
CA ALA A 144 7.67 13.06 -0.13
C ALA A 144 7.81 13.99 1.09
N LYS A 145 6.74 14.69 1.45
CA LYS A 145 6.62 15.54 2.64
C LYS A 145 5.66 14.89 3.63
N ALA A 146 5.70 15.33 4.88
CA ALA A 146 4.86 14.83 5.97
C ALA A 146 5.27 13.44 6.53
N GLY A 147 6.53 13.05 6.43
CA GLY A 147 7.09 11.84 7.04
C GLY A 147 6.35 10.58 6.59
N LEU A 148 5.86 9.78 7.55
CA LEU A 148 5.17 8.53 7.25
C LEU A 148 3.76 8.70 6.66
N LEU A 149 3.16 9.90 6.72
CA LEU A 149 1.81 10.13 6.20
C LEU A 149 1.77 10.19 4.67
N ARG A 150 2.90 10.47 4.02
CA ARG A 150 3.02 10.52 2.57
C ARG A 150 4.39 10.05 2.10
N GLY A 151 4.55 8.74 2.08
CA GLY A 151 5.78 8.08 1.63
C GLY A 151 5.77 7.69 0.16
N ARG A 152 6.95 7.28 -0.32
CA ARG A 152 7.12 6.62 -1.63
C ARG A 152 6.91 5.12 -1.54
N GLU A 153 7.12 4.57 -0.37
CA GLU A 153 6.85 3.18 -0.01
C GLU A 153 6.09 3.16 1.30
N PHE A 154 4.93 2.52 1.35
CA PHE A 154 4.06 2.49 2.52
C PHE A 154 3.08 1.32 2.48
N ALA A 155 2.63 0.85 3.65
CA ALA A 155 1.59 -0.15 3.74
C ALA A 155 0.20 0.47 3.51
N MET A 156 -0.64 -0.22 2.74
CA MET A 156 -2.02 0.18 2.49
C MET A 156 -2.95 -1.02 2.62
N LYS A 157 -4.10 -0.83 3.27
CA LYS A 157 -5.22 -1.74 3.19
C LYS A 157 -6.12 -1.34 2.04
N ASP A 158 -6.40 -2.27 1.16
CA ASP A 158 -7.41 -2.15 0.11
C ASP A 158 -8.47 -3.22 0.29
N LEU A 159 -9.74 -2.85 0.15
CA LEU A 159 -10.86 -3.76 0.05
C LEU A 159 -11.52 -3.56 -1.31
N TYR A 160 -11.60 -4.63 -2.09
CA TYR A 160 -12.24 -4.67 -3.41
C TYR A 160 -13.53 -5.47 -3.29
N LYS A 161 -14.66 -4.80 -3.52
CA LYS A 161 -15.98 -5.43 -3.52
C LYS A 161 -16.49 -5.52 -4.95
N PHE A 162 -16.83 -6.73 -5.36
CA PHE A 162 -17.45 -7.01 -6.65
C PHE A 162 -18.93 -7.35 -6.43
N GLY A 163 -19.80 -6.71 -7.18
CA GLY A 163 -21.25 -6.89 -7.01
C GLY A 163 -22.00 -6.60 -8.29
N VAL A 164 -23.25 -7.05 -8.35
CA VAL A 164 -24.18 -6.67 -9.41
C VAL A 164 -24.74 -5.30 -9.05
N PHE A 165 -24.40 -4.27 -9.83
CA PHE A 165 -25.11 -2.99 -9.77
C PHE A 165 -26.45 -3.16 -10.48
N LEU A 166 -27.53 -3.36 -9.74
CA LEU A 166 -28.85 -3.01 -10.26
C LEU A 166 -28.86 -1.48 -10.34
N GLN A 167 -28.86 -0.97 -11.57
CA GLN A 167 -28.95 0.44 -11.87
C GLN A 167 -30.34 0.94 -11.38
N LYS A 168 -30.44 1.29 -10.09
CA LYS A 168 -31.50 2.17 -9.59
C LYS A 168 -30.93 3.58 -9.63
N ASN A 169 -31.57 4.38 -10.47
CA ASN A 169 -31.36 5.79 -10.72
C ASN A 169 -30.90 6.57 -9.48
N SER A 170 -29.95 7.47 -9.73
CA SER A 170 -29.62 8.68 -8.94
C SER A 170 -29.21 8.47 -7.50
N PHE A 171 -27.89 8.54 -7.26
CA PHE A 171 -27.31 9.20 -6.06
C PHE A 171 -25.78 9.26 -6.15
N TRP A 172 -25.23 9.85 -7.20
CA TRP A 172 -23.84 10.38 -7.18
C TRP A 172 -23.77 11.53 -8.21
N ASN A 173 -24.43 12.65 -7.89
CA ASN A 173 -24.10 13.97 -8.39
C ASN A 173 -23.85 14.83 -7.15
N ALA A 174 -22.60 14.93 -6.75
CA ALA A 174 -22.04 16.02 -5.97
C ALA A 174 -20.50 15.93 -6.10
#